data_7b75ecdd521e6fbdd0bc0ce316ee9b72
#
_entry.id   7b75ecdd521e6fbdd0bc0ce316ee9b72
#
_cell.length_a   1.000
_cell.length_b   1.000
_cell.length_c   1.000
_cell.angle_alpha   90.00
_cell.angle_beta   90.00
_cell.angle_gamma   90.00
#
_symmetry.space_group_name_H-M   'P 1'
#
loop_
_entity.id
_entity.type
_entity.pdbx_description
1 polymer ?
#
loop_
_entity_poly.entity_id
_entity_poly.type
_entity_poly.pdbx_seq_one_letter_code
_entity_poly.pdbx_strand_id
1 'polypeptide(L)'
;MSIVKKMVMVMLAAGLAFSAQAAEKVTIQLKWVTQAQFAGYYVAQDMGYYKAEGLEVTIKPGGPDIAPPQVIAGGGADVIIDWMPAALASREKGVALVNIAQIFHKSGMMLTCRKDSGIKSPADFRGKTLGVWFYGNEYPFLSWMSKLGIPTT
;
A
#
# COMPACT_ATOMS: atom_id res chain seq x y z
N MET A 1 -33.18 12.34 -51.70
CA MET A 1 -32.24 11.59 -50.87
C MET A 1 -33.01 10.44 -50.21
N SER A 2 -32.68 9.19 -50.58
CA SER A 2 -33.44 7.97 -50.24
C SER A 2 -33.46 7.74 -48.69
N ILE A 3 -34.60 7.25 -48.18
CA ILE A 3 -34.82 6.88 -46.79
C ILE A 3 -33.70 5.96 -46.26
N VAL A 4 -33.20 5.06 -47.14
CA VAL A 4 -32.07 4.16 -46.84
C VAL A 4 -30.78 4.94 -46.52
N LYS A 5 -30.46 6.04 -47.24
CA LYS A 5 -29.28 6.87 -46.94
C LYS A 5 -29.43 7.62 -45.63
N LYS A 6 -30.64 8.02 -45.22
CA LYS A 6 -30.90 8.65 -43.92
C LYS A 6 -30.78 7.63 -42.77
N MET A 7 -31.27 6.40 -42.97
CA MET A 7 -31.10 5.33 -41.94
C MET A 7 -29.66 4.91 -41.74
N VAL A 8 -28.88 4.78 -42.80
CA VAL A 8 -27.44 4.45 -42.72
C VAL A 8 -26.67 5.58 -42.00
N MET A 9 -26.98 6.83 -42.26
CA MET A 9 -26.32 7.97 -41.61
C MET A 9 -26.67 8.07 -40.09
N VAL A 10 -27.88 7.70 -39.69
CA VAL A 10 -28.31 7.63 -38.28
C VAL A 10 -27.63 6.46 -37.57
N MET A 11 -27.48 5.31 -38.19
CA MET A 11 -26.75 4.16 -37.63
C MET A 11 -25.25 4.43 -37.46
N LEU A 12 -24.60 5.15 -38.41
CA LEU A 12 -23.21 5.56 -38.27
C LEU A 12 -23.01 6.58 -37.13
N ALA A 13 -23.96 7.48 -36.91
CA ALA A 13 -23.91 8.46 -35.84
C ALA A 13 -24.13 7.83 -34.46
N ALA A 14 -24.95 6.77 -34.37
CA ALA A 14 -25.17 6.04 -33.10
C ALA A 14 -23.98 5.16 -32.72
N GLY A 15 -23.13 4.72 -33.66
CA GLY A 15 -21.94 3.91 -33.40
C GLY A 15 -20.73 4.70 -32.87
N LEU A 16 -20.77 6.04 -32.94
CA LEU A 16 -19.64 6.90 -32.51
C LEU A 16 -19.79 7.49 -31.12
N ALA A 17 -20.87 7.20 -30.41
CA ALA A 17 -21.05 7.55 -29.00
C ALA A 17 -20.35 6.52 -28.08
N PHE A 18 -19.13 6.07 -28.40
CA PHE A 18 -18.21 5.61 -27.37
C PHE A 18 -17.88 6.85 -26.56
N SER A 19 -18.59 7.00 -25.44
CA SER A 19 -18.24 7.98 -24.42
C SER A 19 -16.77 7.75 -24.09
N ALA A 20 -15.90 8.67 -24.49
CA ALA A 20 -14.56 8.73 -23.94
C ALA A 20 -14.75 8.96 -22.44
N GLN A 21 -14.86 7.88 -21.68
CA GLN A 21 -14.93 7.97 -20.21
C GLN A 21 -13.65 8.62 -19.77
N ALA A 22 -13.75 9.77 -19.14
CA ALA A 22 -12.58 10.43 -18.57
C ALA A 22 -11.88 9.44 -17.63
N ALA A 23 -10.56 9.34 -17.73
CA ALA A 23 -9.80 8.45 -16.87
C ALA A 23 -10.07 8.80 -15.40
N GLU A 24 -10.33 7.78 -14.60
CA GLU A 24 -10.54 7.95 -13.16
C GLU A 24 -9.21 8.29 -12.49
N LYS A 25 -9.20 9.36 -11.70
CA LYS A 25 -7.99 9.80 -10.97
C LYS A 25 -7.85 9.00 -9.69
N VAL A 26 -6.69 8.37 -9.50
CA VAL A 26 -6.36 7.58 -8.33
C VAL A 26 -5.02 8.03 -7.77
N THR A 27 -4.98 8.32 -6.48
CA THR A 27 -3.75 8.64 -5.76
C THR A 27 -3.32 7.46 -4.91
N ILE A 28 -2.10 6.95 -5.13
CA ILE A 28 -1.47 5.89 -4.34
C ILE A 28 -0.42 6.51 -3.42
N GLN A 29 -0.56 6.33 -2.11
CA GLN A 29 0.46 6.70 -1.12
C GLN A 29 1.32 5.49 -0.79
N LEU A 30 2.60 5.54 -1.10
CA LEU A 30 3.56 4.50 -0.75
C LEU A 30 3.90 4.56 0.75
N LYS A 31 4.30 3.42 1.31
CA LYS A 31 4.71 3.30 2.72
C LYS A 31 6.03 4.01 3.02
N TRP A 32 6.96 4.04 2.05
CA TRP A 32 8.32 4.53 2.25
C TRP A 32 8.81 5.32 1.05
N VAL A 33 10.02 5.85 1.15
CA VAL A 33 10.71 6.49 0.02
C VAL A 33 10.82 5.53 -1.16
N THR A 34 10.99 6.06 -2.35
CA THR A 34 11.08 5.26 -3.58
C THR A 34 12.25 4.28 -3.50
N GLN A 35 11.94 2.99 -3.47
CA GLN A 35 12.86 1.88 -3.37
C GLN A 35 12.38 0.69 -4.21
N ALA A 36 13.23 -0.32 -4.38
CA ALA A 36 12.97 -1.47 -5.25
C ALA A 36 11.68 -2.24 -4.94
N GLN A 37 11.24 -2.31 -3.68
CA GLN A 37 9.97 -2.95 -3.30
C GLN A 37 8.74 -2.29 -3.94
N PHE A 38 8.85 -1.06 -4.38
CA PHE A 38 7.78 -0.31 -5.04
C PHE A 38 7.91 -0.26 -6.56
N ALA A 39 8.92 -0.92 -7.13
CA ALA A 39 9.19 -0.85 -8.57
C ALA A 39 7.96 -1.23 -9.40
N GLY A 40 7.18 -2.22 -8.97
CA GLY A 40 5.98 -2.67 -9.69
C GLY A 40 4.95 -1.57 -9.94
N TYR A 41 4.78 -0.63 -9.01
CA TYR A 41 3.83 0.49 -9.17
C TYR A 41 4.31 1.47 -10.24
N TYR A 42 5.60 1.78 -10.25
CA TYR A 42 6.20 2.69 -11.25
C TYR A 42 6.28 2.02 -12.62
N VAL A 43 6.63 0.74 -12.69
CA VAL A 43 6.62 -0.03 -13.94
C VAL A 43 5.20 -0.08 -14.53
N ALA A 44 4.17 -0.30 -13.72
CA ALA A 44 2.79 -0.28 -14.17
C ALA A 44 2.38 1.09 -14.76
N GLN A 45 2.89 2.17 -14.19
CA GLN A 45 2.68 3.52 -14.70
C GLN A 45 3.43 3.75 -16.03
N ASP A 46 4.72 3.40 -16.08
CA ASP A 46 5.60 3.58 -17.24
C ASP A 46 5.14 2.75 -18.43
N MET A 47 4.75 1.50 -18.19
CA MET A 47 4.21 0.60 -19.20
C MET A 47 2.76 0.91 -19.62
N GLY A 48 2.13 1.90 -19.00
CA GLY A 48 0.78 2.33 -19.32
C GLY A 48 -0.33 1.39 -18.85
N TYR A 49 -0.06 0.46 -17.93
CA TYR A 49 -1.07 -0.51 -17.47
C TYR A 49 -2.23 0.17 -16.75
N TYR A 50 -1.99 1.18 -15.93
CA TYR A 50 -3.07 1.96 -15.32
C TYR A 50 -3.93 2.67 -16.36
N LYS A 51 -3.30 3.25 -17.37
CA LYS A 51 -4.01 3.93 -18.47
C LYS A 51 -4.86 2.95 -19.29
N ALA A 52 -4.38 1.70 -19.50
CA ALA A 52 -5.14 0.67 -20.19
C ALA A 52 -6.43 0.29 -19.43
N GLU A 53 -6.42 0.42 -18.09
CA GLU A 53 -7.58 0.21 -17.23
C GLU A 53 -8.41 1.50 -17.01
N GLY A 54 -8.15 2.57 -17.75
CA GLY A 54 -8.87 3.83 -17.64
C GLY A 54 -8.51 4.65 -16.40
N LEU A 55 -7.35 4.41 -15.79
CA LEU A 55 -6.90 5.10 -14.58
C LEU A 55 -5.80 6.13 -14.87
N GLU A 56 -5.92 7.31 -14.26
CA GLU A 56 -4.86 8.31 -14.17
C GLU A 56 -4.27 8.26 -12.75
N VAL A 57 -3.16 7.53 -12.60
CA VAL A 57 -2.57 7.25 -11.28
C VAL A 57 -1.49 8.27 -10.92
N THR A 58 -1.59 8.83 -9.71
CA THR A 58 -0.55 9.63 -9.06
C THR A 58 0.09 8.80 -7.95
N ILE A 59 1.39 8.54 -8.03
CA ILE A 59 2.15 7.82 -7.01
C ILE A 59 2.86 8.83 -6.11
N LYS A 60 2.51 8.85 -4.82
CA LYS A 60 3.16 9.67 -3.79
C LYS A 60 4.16 8.81 -3.02
N PRO A 61 5.45 9.17 -2.99
CA PRO A 61 6.41 8.47 -2.12
C PRO A 61 6.06 8.70 -0.65
N GLY A 62 6.39 7.72 0.18
CA GLY A 62 6.31 7.83 1.63
C GLY A 62 7.60 8.34 2.24
N GLY A 63 7.76 8.12 3.53
CA GLY A 63 8.94 8.52 4.30
C GLY A 63 8.77 8.28 5.80
N PRO A 64 9.80 8.62 6.60
CA PRO A 64 9.77 8.40 8.05
C PRO A 64 8.64 9.16 8.76
N ASP A 65 8.24 10.32 8.22
CA ASP A 65 7.21 11.18 8.81
C ASP A 65 5.83 10.99 8.16
N ILE A 66 5.69 10.03 7.25
CA ILE A 66 4.44 9.75 6.54
C ILE A 66 3.79 8.50 7.12
N ALA A 67 2.60 8.66 7.67
CA ALA A 67 1.74 7.56 8.13
C ALA A 67 0.61 7.33 7.10
N PRO A 68 0.70 6.36 6.17
CA PRO A 68 -0.29 6.18 5.12
C PRO A 68 -1.73 6.04 5.60
N PRO A 69 -2.03 5.36 6.74
CA PRO A 69 -3.39 5.32 7.27
C PRO A 69 -3.95 6.69 7.65
N GLN A 70 -3.11 7.62 8.09
CA GLN A 70 -3.56 9.00 8.36
C GLN A 70 -3.79 9.78 7.07
N VAL A 71 -2.95 9.54 6.05
CA VAL A 71 -3.10 10.19 4.73
C VAL A 71 -4.45 9.82 4.11
N ILE A 72 -4.81 8.52 4.09
CA ILE A 72 -6.09 8.09 3.50
C ILE A 72 -7.27 8.53 4.37
N ALA A 73 -7.16 8.50 5.69
CA ALA A 73 -8.21 8.98 6.59
C ALA A 73 -8.48 10.48 6.41
N GLY A 74 -7.46 11.26 6.05
CA GLY A 74 -7.57 12.68 5.72
C GLY A 74 -7.97 12.97 4.26
N GLY A 75 -8.26 11.95 3.45
CA GLY A 75 -8.61 12.11 2.03
C GLY A 75 -7.42 12.47 1.13
N GLY A 76 -6.20 12.27 1.60
CA GLY A 76 -4.98 12.59 0.84
C GLY A 76 -4.53 11.51 -0.16
N ALA A 77 -5.18 10.34 -0.13
CA ALA A 77 -4.96 9.24 -1.06
C ALA A 77 -6.20 8.34 -1.13
N ASP A 78 -6.34 7.63 -2.24
CA ASP A 78 -7.41 6.64 -2.48
C ASP A 78 -6.93 5.23 -2.13
N VAL A 79 -5.64 4.97 -2.36
CA VAL A 79 -4.96 3.70 -2.07
C VAL A 79 -3.72 3.97 -1.25
N ILE A 80 -3.45 3.11 -0.28
CA ILE A 80 -2.21 3.17 0.51
C ILE A 80 -1.47 1.84 0.46
N ILE A 81 -0.17 1.89 0.53
CA ILE A 81 0.68 0.73 0.76
C ILE A 81 1.12 0.75 2.22
N ASP A 82 0.74 -0.26 2.97
CA ASP A 82 1.06 -0.30 4.40
C ASP A 82 1.31 -1.74 4.89
N TRP A 83 1.82 -1.85 6.11
CA TRP A 83 1.96 -3.10 6.83
C TRP A 83 0.60 -3.57 7.34
N MET A 84 0.28 -4.84 7.16
CA MET A 84 -0.98 -5.41 7.61
C MET A 84 -1.27 -5.14 9.10
N PRO A 85 -0.32 -5.28 10.05
CA PRO A 85 -0.58 -4.97 11.45
C PRO A 85 -0.95 -3.51 11.70
N ALA A 86 -0.31 -2.56 11.00
CA ALA A 86 -0.63 -1.15 11.10
C ALA A 86 -2.01 -0.82 10.52
N ALA A 87 -2.35 -1.43 9.39
CA ALA A 87 -3.68 -1.29 8.77
C ALA A 87 -4.78 -1.82 9.69
N LEU A 88 -4.57 -2.98 10.33
CA LEU A 88 -5.52 -3.56 11.29
C LEU A 88 -5.71 -2.65 12.51
N ALA A 89 -4.62 -2.18 13.12
CA ALA A 89 -4.68 -1.25 14.26
C ALA A 89 -5.39 0.07 13.89
N SER A 90 -5.25 0.54 12.64
CA SER A 90 -5.95 1.73 12.16
C SER A 90 -7.44 1.46 11.95
N ARG A 91 -7.81 0.27 11.46
CA ARG A 91 -9.21 -0.14 11.36
C ARG A 91 -9.89 -0.24 12.73
N GLU A 92 -9.22 -0.78 13.73
CA GLU A 92 -9.72 -0.84 15.12
C GLU A 92 -10.00 0.56 15.69
N LYS A 93 -9.27 1.57 15.22
CA LYS A 93 -9.48 2.98 15.55
C LYS A 93 -10.52 3.69 14.68
N GLY A 94 -11.22 2.94 13.81
CA GLY A 94 -12.31 3.45 12.99
C GLY A 94 -11.93 3.94 11.59
N VAL A 95 -10.67 3.79 11.16
CA VAL A 95 -10.30 4.12 9.77
C VAL A 95 -10.89 3.08 8.82
N ALA A 96 -11.71 3.51 7.87
CA ALA A 96 -12.39 2.65 6.90
C ALA A 96 -11.38 2.17 5.83
N LEU A 97 -10.72 1.04 6.08
CA LEU A 97 -9.76 0.43 5.15
C LEU A 97 -10.28 -0.92 4.66
N VAL A 98 -10.05 -1.21 3.38
CA VAL A 98 -10.27 -2.53 2.77
C VAL A 98 -8.96 -2.99 2.14
N ASN A 99 -8.55 -4.23 2.43
CA ASN A 99 -7.39 -4.82 1.76
C ASN A 99 -7.81 -5.29 0.35
N ILE A 100 -7.26 -4.67 -0.68
CA ILE A 100 -7.55 -4.99 -2.08
C ILE A 100 -6.47 -5.86 -2.74
N ALA A 101 -5.25 -5.90 -2.17
CA ALA A 101 -4.15 -6.71 -2.69
C ALA A 101 -3.13 -7.02 -1.60
N GLN A 102 -2.55 -8.20 -1.64
CA GLN A 102 -1.48 -8.65 -0.76
C GLN A 102 -0.24 -8.97 -1.61
N ILE A 103 0.65 -8.00 -1.75
CA ILE A 103 1.84 -8.12 -2.62
C ILE A 103 2.89 -9.05 -1.99
N PHE A 104 3.10 -8.96 -0.68
CA PHE A 104 4.03 -9.81 0.07
C PHE A 104 3.27 -10.70 1.04
N HIS A 105 3.44 -12.00 0.93
CA HIS A 105 2.74 -13.00 1.75
C HIS A 105 3.36 -13.20 3.14
N LYS A 106 4.63 -12.77 3.31
CA LYS A 106 5.38 -12.90 4.56
C LYS A 106 6.11 -11.60 4.87
N SER A 107 6.24 -11.30 6.17
CA SER A 107 7.09 -10.20 6.62
C SER A 107 8.57 -10.54 6.39
N GLY A 108 9.32 -9.57 5.88
CA GLY A 108 10.78 -9.62 5.82
C GLY A 108 11.47 -9.07 7.08
N MET A 109 10.71 -8.80 8.14
CA MET A 109 11.27 -8.24 9.37
C MET A 109 12.25 -9.21 10.03
N MET A 110 13.43 -8.72 10.37
CA MET A 110 14.48 -9.46 11.07
C MET A 110 15.02 -8.63 12.22
N LEU A 111 15.39 -9.30 13.30
CA LEU A 111 16.18 -8.72 14.38
C LEU A 111 17.65 -9.06 14.16
N THR A 112 18.49 -8.06 14.00
CA THR A 112 19.92 -8.21 13.82
C THR A 112 20.65 -7.81 15.09
N CYS A 113 21.52 -8.68 15.58
CA CYS A 113 22.34 -8.46 16.76
C CYS A 113 23.82 -8.43 16.42
N ARG A 114 24.60 -7.65 17.16
CA ARG A 114 26.06 -7.72 17.09
C ARG A 114 26.53 -9.06 17.64
N LYS A 115 27.57 -9.65 17.07
CA LYS A 115 28.14 -10.92 17.51
C LYS A 115 28.63 -10.88 18.96
N ASP A 116 29.16 -9.74 19.40
CA ASP A 116 29.68 -9.52 20.74
C ASP A 116 28.61 -9.16 21.78
N SER A 117 27.34 -9.05 21.40
CA SER A 117 26.22 -8.77 22.31
C SER A 117 25.88 -9.94 23.23
N GLY A 118 26.39 -11.14 22.92
CA GLY A 118 26.08 -12.38 23.64
C GLY A 118 24.69 -12.94 23.35
N ILE A 119 23.93 -12.31 22.44
CA ILE A 119 22.60 -12.78 22.02
C ILE A 119 22.77 -13.86 20.97
N LYS A 120 22.35 -15.09 21.28
CA LYS A 120 22.38 -16.26 20.37
C LYS A 120 20.97 -16.78 20.08
N SER A 121 20.03 -16.47 20.95
CA SER A 121 18.64 -16.94 20.85
C SER A 121 17.70 -15.89 21.45
N PRO A 122 16.38 -15.99 21.20
CA PRO A 122 15.39 -15.11 21.83
C PRO A 122 15.37 -15.18 23.37
N ALA A 123 15.82 -16.27 23.98
CA ALA A 123 15.92 -16.40 25.44
C ALA A 123 16.90 -15.38 26.05
N ASP A 124 17.89 -14.97 25.26
CA ASP A 124 18.92 -14.02 25.70
C ASP A 124 18.47 -12.55 25.65
N PHE A 125 17.23 -12.27 25.23
CA PHE A 125 16.69 -10.92 25.15
C PHE A 125 16.37 -10.31 26.51
N ARG A 126 16.18 -11.13 27.54
CA ARG A 126 15.86 -10.64 28.90
C ARG A 126 16.95 -9.71 29.43
N GLY A 127 16.54 -8.52 29.90
CA GLY A 127 17.46 -7.49 30.39
C GLY A 127 18.32 -6.83 29.32
N LYS A 128 18.04 -7.04 28.03
CA LYS A 128 18.71 -6.36 26.93
C LYS A 128 17.86 -5.21 26.39
N THR A 129 18.52 -4.18 25.88
CA THR A 129 17.87 -3.13 25.11
C THR A 129 17.77 -3.59 23.66
N LEU A 130 16.55 -3.68 23.16
CA LEU A 130 16.26 -4.06 21.77
C LEU A 130 15.67 -2.86 21.05
N GLY A 131 16.26 -2.51 19.89
CA GLY A 131 15.74 -1.45 19.04
C GLY A 131 14.62 -1.97 18.13
N VAL A 132 13.55 -1.24 18.04
CA VAL A 132 12.47 -1.51 17.10
C VAL A 132 12.05 -0.21 16.39
N TRP A 133 11.76 -0.30 15.11
CA TRP A 133 11.20 0.82 14.37
C TRP A 133 9.68 0.84 14.58
N PHE A 134 9.14 1.95 15.05
CA PHE A 134 7.70 2.16 15.19
C PHE A 134 7.03 2.39 13.82
N TYR A 135 5.72 2.66 13.80
CA TYR A 135 4.88 2.80 12.61
C TYR A 135 4.58 1.48 11.86
N GLY A 136 4.42 0.40 12.64
CA GLY A 136 3.92 -0.88 12.16
C GLY A 136 4.81 -2.08 12.47
N ASN A 137 6.12 -1.90 12.66
CA ASN A 137 7.03 -2.99 13.03
C ASN A 137 6.97 -3.35 14.51
N GLU A 138 6.51 -2.44 15.36
CA GLU A 138 6.32 -2.68 16.80
C GLU A 138 5.29 -3.79 17.06
N TYR A 139 4.22 -3.89 16.29
CA TYR A 139 3.16 -4.87 16.54
C TYR A 139 3.66 -6.32 16.49
N PRO A 140 4.31 -6.80 15.42
CA PRO A 140 4.85 -8.16 15.40
C PRO A 140 5.98 -8.36 16.41
N PHE A 141 6.79 -7.33 16.67
CA PHE A 141 7.85 -7.39 17.67
C PHE A 141 7.27 -7.57 19.09
N LEU A 142 6.34 -6.72 19.49
CA LEU A 142 5.70 -6.79 20.82
C LEU A 142 4.91 -8.08 21.01
N SER A 143 4.21 -8.55 19.96
CA SER A 143 3.53 -9.84 19.98
C SER A 143 4.52 -10.99 20.17
N TRP A 144 5.69 -10.92 19.54
CA TRP A 144 6.74 -11.93 19.74
C TRP A 144 7.29 -11.91 21.16
N MET A 145 7.61 -10.73 21.72
CA MET A 145 8.06 -10.61 23.11
C MET A 145 7.01 -11.16 24.10
N SER A 146 5.75 -10.84 23.88
CA SER A 146 4.65 -11.38 24.69
C SER A 146 4.59 -12.91 24.66
N LYS A 147 4.73 -13.52 23.48
CA LYS A 147 4.77 -15.00 23.33
C LYS A 147 5.96 -15.63 24.04
N LEU A 148 7.06 -14.92 24.16
CA LEU A 148 8.27 -15.36 24.88
C LEU A 148 8.19 -15.09 26.40
N GLY A 149 7.12 -14.42 26.87
CA GLY A 149 6.98 -13.97 28.26
C GLY A 149 8.06 -12.97 28.65
N ILE A 150 8.51 -12.13 27.71
CA ILE A 150 9.50 -11.06 27.93
C ILE A 150 8.74 -9.75 28.09
N PRO A 151 8.82 -9.08 29.26
CA PRO A 151 8.19 -7.79 29.44
C PRO A 151 8.89 -6.75 28.56
N THR A 152 8.09 -5.87 27.97
CA THR A 152 8.56 -4.70 27.22
C THR A 152 8.13 -3.46 27.99
N THR A 153 9.08 -2.69 28.48
CA THR A 153 8.85 -1.44 29.21
C THR A 153 9.14 -0.25 28.31
#